data_59649dc1133f2f832762c2c27d49ab01
#
_entry.id   59649dc1133f2f832762c2c27d49ab01
#
_cell.length_a   1.000
_cell.length_b   1.000
_cell.length_c   1.000
_cell.angle_alpha   90.00
_cell.angle_beta   90.00
_cell.angle_gamma   90.00
#
_symmetry.space_group_name_H-M   'P 1'
#
loop_
_entity.id
_entity.type
_entity.pdbx_description
1 polymer ?
#
loop_
_entity_poly.entity_id
_entity_poly.type
_entity_poly.pdbx_seq_one_letter_code
_entity_poly.pdbx_strand_id
1 'polypeptide(L)'
;MDMGLKDKVVLITGGGGGIARGIERAFATEGAKFILTDVFPGGMEAAKEELERDFGSEVFTIIANGSVEDEVKRAVDAGAEHFDGRIDVLINNAQASASGLTLVQHSKEDFDLAVQSGLYATFFYMKHAYPYLKESAGSVINFASGAGIGGNPGQSSYAAAKEGIRGMSRVAASEWGPDNINVNIVCPIVMTKALEEWREREPEMYEKNMKAIPLGRFGDAEKDVGRVCVFLASPDASFVTGDTIMVQGGSGMKP
;
A
#
# COMPACT_ATOMS: atom_id res chain seq x y z
N MET A 1 21.86 5.21 -8.24
CA MET A 1 21.56 4.07 -9.16
C MET A 1 20.25 4.42 -9.80
N ASP A 2 20.14 4.36 -11.11
CA ASP A 2 18.88 4.61 -11.82
C ASP A 2 17.99 3.38 -11.66
N MET A 3 16.81 3.56 -11.07
CA MET A 3 15.84 2.47 -10.84
C MET A 3 14.87 2.29 -12.01
N GLY A 4 15.05 3.02 -13.11
CA GLY A 4 14.21 2.90 -14.32
C GLY A 4 12.75 3.35 -14.12
N LEU A 5 12.49 4.19 -13.13
CA LEU A 5 11.14 4.63 -12.77
C LEU A 5 10.81 6.06 -13.23
N LYS A 6 11.75 6.71 -13.93
CA LYS A 6 11.50 8.04 -14.49
C LYS A 6 10.33 8.00 -15.47
N ASP A 7 9.41 8.94 -15.31
CA ASP A 7 8.17 9.07 -16.09
C ASP A 7 7.19 7.88 -15.99
N LYS A 8 7.43 6.94 -15.06
CA LYS A 8 6.49 5.86 -14.78
C LYS A 8 5.28 6.38 -14.00
N VAL A 9 4.10 5.89 -14.33
CA VAL A 9 2.83 6.28 -13.71
C VAL A 9 2.51 5.33 -12.57
N VAL A 10 2.43 5.86 -11.35
CA VAL A 10 2.20 5.12 -10.11
C VAL A 10 0.83 5.47 -9.54
N LEU A 11 -0.09 4.50 -9.52
CA LEU A 11 -1.38 4.63 -8.86
C LEU A 11 -1.25 4.18 -7.40
N ILE A 12 -1.57 5.07 -6.45
CA ILE A 12 -1.48 4.80 -5.02
C ILE A 12 -2.84 5.04 -4.37
N THR A 13 -3.34 4.01 -3.64
CA THR A 13 -4.57 4.15 -2.85
C THR A 13 -4.26 4.61 -1.43
N GLY A 14 -5.11 5.48 -0.86
CA GLY A 14 -4.84 6.13 0.42
C GLY A 14 -3.72 7.18 0.32
N GLY A 15 -3.62 7.85 -0.84
CA GLY A 15 -2.56 8.81 -1.17
C GLY A 15 -2.60 10.11 -0.36
N GLY A 16 -3.60 10.27 0.52
CA GLY A 16 -3.71 11.44 1.39
C GLY A 16 -2.88 11.39 2.67
N GLY A 17 -2.23 10.27 3.02
CA GLY A 17 -1.55 10.20 4.30
C GLY A 17 -0.85 8.90 4.64
N GLY A 18 -0.45 8.78 5.91
CA GLY A 18 0.14 7.56 6.44
C GLY A 18 1.42 7.12 5.73
N ILE A 19 1.50 5.84 5.42
CA ILE A 19 2.66 5.23 4.75
C ILE A 19 2.78 5.72 3.29
N ALA A 20 1.65 6.01 2.63
CA ALA A 20 1.65 6.46 1.23
C ALA A 20 2.54 7.68 1.01
N ARG A 21 2.55 8.66 1.95
CA ARG A 21 3.38 9.85 1.85
C ARG A 21 4.89 9.55 1.73
N GLY A 22 5.37 8.56 2.45
CA GLY A 22 6.76 8.12 2.33
C GLY A 22 7.04 7.38 1.02
N ILE A 23 6.10 6.54 0.59
CA ILE A 23 6.19 5.83 -0.70
C ILE A 23 6.23 6.84 -1.85
N GLU A 24 5.33 7.82 -1.85
CA GLU A 24 5.26 8.88 -2.85
C GLU A 24 6.59 9.62 -2.99
N ARG A 25 7.21 10.06 -1.89
CA ARG A 25 8.53 10.71 -1.91
C ARG A 25 9.62 9.81 -2.48
N ALA A 26 9.62 8.52 -2.11
CA ALA A 26 10.60 7.57 -2.61
C ALA A 26 10.49 7.40 -4.14
N PHE A 27 9.27 7.30 -4.69
CA PHE A 27 9.05 7.22 -6.13
C PHE A 27 9.29 8.56 -6.84
N ALA A 28 8.92 9.69 -6.21
CA ALA A 28 9.18 11.03 -6.75
C ALA A 28 10.68 11.31 -6.91
N THR A 29 11.50 10.83 -5.96
CA THR A 29 12.97 10.89 -6.08
C THR A 29 13.50 10.18 -7.32
N GLU A 30 12.78 9.16 -7.81
CA GLU A 30 13.10 8.44 -9.06
C GLU A 30 12.42 9.06 -10.31
N GLY A 31 11.72 10.19 -10.16
CA GLY A 31 11.08 10.92 -11.26
C GLY A 31 9.75 10.32 -11.73
N ALA A 32 9.04 9.61 -10.87
CA ALA A 32 7.73 9.05 -11.16
C ALA A 32 6.63 10.11 -11.22
N LYS A 33 5.52 9.77 -11.89
CA LYS A 33 4.26 10.50 -11.96
C LYS A 33 3.19 9.77 -11.14
N PHE A 34 2.16 10.47 -10.67
CA PHE A 34 1.25 9.91 -9.70
C PHE A 34 -0.23 10.04 -10.07
N ILE A 35 -0.97 8.96 -9.82
CA ILE A 35 -2.42 8.95 -9.64
C ILE A 35 -2.67 8.66 -8.16
N LEU A 36 -3.18 9.64 -7.41
CA LEU A 36 -3.50 9.48 -5.99
C LEU A 36 -5.00 9.35 -5.80
N THR A 37 -5.43 8.30 -5.09
CA THR A 37 -6.84 8.11 -4.76
C THR A 37 -7.03 8.01 -3.25
N ASP A 38 -8.04 8.67 -2.72
CA ASP A 38 -8.43 8.62 -1.31
C ASP A 38 -9.92 8.99 -1.17
N VAL A 39 -10.49 8.73 0.00
CA VAL A 39 -11.83 9.20 0.37
C VAL A 39 -11.80 10.63 0.92
N PHE A 40 -10.64 11.14 1.33
CA PHE A 40 -10.42 12.45 1.91
C PHE A 40 -9.56 13.34 0.99
N PRO A 41 -10.11 14.44 0.44
CA PRO A 41 -9.40 15.27 -0.52
C PRO A 41 -8.20 16.03 0.07
N GLY A 42 -8.32 16.57 1.30
CA GLY A 42 -7.32 17.48 1.86
C GLY A 42 -5.91 16.90 1.99
N GLY A 43 -5.80 15.61 2.30
CA GLY A 43 -4.50 14.95 2.35
C GLY A 43 -3.86 14.78 0.96
N MET A 44 -4.68 14.47 -0.06
CA MET A 44 -4.21 14.33 -1.45
C MET A 44 -3.75 15.66 -2.03
N GLU A 45 -4.45 16.76 -1.76
CA GLU A 45 -4.03 18.09 -2.21
C GLU A 45 -2.68 18.49 -1.59
N ALA A 46 -2.50 18.27 -0.30
CA ALA A 46 -1.22 18.52 0.36
C ALA A 46 -0.09 17.62 -0.20
N ALA A 47 -0.43 16.37 -0.57
CA ALA A 47 0.50 15.46 -1.22
C ALA A 47 0.91 15.99 -2.60
N LYS A 48 -0.07 16.38 -3.40
CA LYS A 48 0.15 16.94 -4.74
C LYS A 48 1.02 18.19 -4.69
N GLU A 49 0.67 19.16 -3.86
CA GLU A 49 1.45 20.40 -3.71
C GLU A 49 2.92 20.12 -3.35
N GLU A 50 3.17 19.18 -2.46
CA GLU A 50 4.54 18.81 -2.08
C GLU A 50 5.28 18.12 -3.23
N LEU A 51 4.66 17.14 -3.90
CA LEU A 51 5.29 16.35 -4.96
C LEU A 51 5.60 17.22 -6.18
N GLU A 52 4.70 18.13 -6.56
CA GLU A 52 4.91 19.07 -7.66
C GLU A 52 5.99 20.11 -7.32
N ARG A 53 5.96 20.68 -6.10
CA ARG A 53 6.91 21.72 -5.68
C ARG A 53 8.33 21.18 -5.47
N ASP A 54 8.47 20.06 -4.73
CA ASP A 54 9.77 19.62 -4.24
C ASP A 54 10.47 18.64 -5.19
N PHE A 55 9.69 17.92 -6.02
CA PHE A 55 10.20 16.90 -6.94
C PHE A 55 9.88 17.18 -8.43
N GLY A 56 9.00 18.12 -8.72
CA GLY A 56 8.55 18.40 -10.09
C GLY A 56 7.72 17.26 -10.68
N SER A 57 7.15 16.40 -9.86
CA SER A 57 6.32 15.28 -10.31
C SER A 57 4.98 15.78 -10.84
N GLU A 58 4.46 15.16 -11.90
CA GLU A 58 3.10 15.36 -12.35
C GLU A 58 2.13 14.52 -11.52
N VAL A 59 1.09 15.14 -10.94
CA VAL A 59 0.19 14.47 -9.99
C VAL A 59 -1.28 14.69 -10.37
N PHE A 60 -2.00 13.60 -10.60
CA PHE A 60 -3.46 13.57 -10.73
C PHE A 60 -4.08 13.03 -9.44
N THR A 61 -5.06 13.77 -8.89
CA THR A 61 -5.80 13.36 -7.68
C THR A 61 -7.26 13.08 -8.01
N ILE A 62 -7.83 12.04 -7.43
CA ILE A 62 -9.25 11.72 -7.59
C ILE A 62 -9.82 11.08 -6.33
N ILE A 63 -10.98 11.60 -5.90
CA ILE A 63 -11.73 11.02 -4.77
C ILE A 63 -12.40 9.73 -5.23
N ALA A 64 -12.15 8.65 -4.49
CA ALA A 64 -12.80 7.36 -4.71
C ALA A 64 -12.90 6.57 -3.41
N ASN A 65 -14.09 6.03 -3.14
CA ASN A 65 -14.28 5.04 -2.09
C ASN A 65 -13.91 3.66 -2.63
N GLY A 66 -12.81 3.08 -2.14
CA GLY A 66 -12.33 1.76 -2.55
C GLY A 66 -13.33 0.62 -2.31
N SER A 67 -14.33 0.81 -1.43
CA SER A 67 -15.41 -0.16 -1.19
C SER A 67 -16.50 -0.13 -2.27
N VAL A 68 -16.48 0.82 -3.19
CA VAL A 68 -17.47 1.01 -4.26
C VAL A 68 -16.82 0.78 -5.61
N GLU A 69 -17.14 -0.35 -6.25
CA GLU A 69 -16.47 -0.80 -7.48
C GLU A 69 -16.55 0.23 -8.61
N ASP A 70 -17.71 0.87 -8.82
CA ASP A 70 -17.90 1.86 -9.89
C ASP A 70 -17.06 3.14 -9.65
N GLU A 71 -16.83 3.52 -8.37
CA GLU A 71 -15.95 4.64 -8.05
C GLU A 71 -14.49 4.29 -8.33
N VAL A 72 -14.08 3.08 -7.97
CA VAL A 72 -12.73 2.58 -8.27
C VAL A 72 -12.49 2.52 -9.77
N LYS A 73 -13.45 1.94 -10.53
CA LYS A 73 -13.36 1.89 -11.99
C LYS A 73 -13.18 3.29 -12.59
N ARG A 74 -14.04 4.23 -12.18
CA ARG A 74 -13.97 5.63 -12.65
C ARG A 74 -12.62 6.26 -12.31
N ALA A 75 -12.09 6.02 -11.11
CA ALA A 75 -10.82 6.59 -10.67
C ALA A 75 -9.63 6.04 -11.47
N VAL A 76 -9.61 4.74 -11.71
CA VAL A 76 -8.57 4.08 -12.52
C VAL A 76 -8.61 4.58 -13.95
N ASP A 77 -9.80 4.60 -14.58
CA ASP A 77 -9.95 5.03 -15.98
C ASP A 77 -9.58 6.51 -16.16
N ALA A 78 -10.07 7.40 -15.29
CA ALA A 78 -9.75 8.83 -15.35
C ALA A 78 -8.27 9.12 -15.10
N GLY A 79 -7.65 8.40 -14.15
CA GLY A 79 -6.21 8.52 -13.89
C GLY A 79 -5.37 8.02 -15.06
N ALA A 80 -5.73 6.90 -15.65
CA ALA A 80 -5.06 6.38 -16.84
C ALA A 80 -5.23 7.35 -18.04
N GLU A 81 -6.44 7.85 -18.27
CA GLU A 81 -6.71 8.83 -19.36
C GLU A 81 -5.84 10.08 -19.21
N HIS A 82 -5.65 10.60 -18.00
CA HIS A 82 -4.77 11.73 -17.73
C HIS A 82 -3.32 11.48 -18.17
N PHE A 83 -2.86 10.24 -18.13
CA PHE A 83 -1.51 9.81 -18.50
C PHE A 83 -1.50 8.97 -19.80
N ASP A 84 -2.27 9.36 -20.81
CA ASP A 84 -2.29 8.75 -22.15
C ASP A 84 -2.55 7.22 -22.12
N GLY A 85 -3.41 6.76 -21.23
CA GLY A 85 -3.77 5.34 -21.08
C GLY A 85 -2.74 4.51 -20.30
N ARG A 86 -1.92 5.13 -19.45
CA ARG A 86 -0.79 4.47 -18.80
C ARG A 86 -0.95 4.33 -17.29
N ILE A 87 -0.69 3.13 -16.78
CA ILE A 87 -0.40 2.82 -15.38
C ILE A 87 0.72 1.77 -15.37
N ASP A 88 1.86 2.10 -14.79
CA ASP A 88 3.01 1.19 -14.69
C ASP A 88 3.07 0.47 -13.33
N VAL A 89 2.61 1.12 -12.27
CA VAL A 89 2.66 0.57 -10.91
C VAL A 89 1.34 0.81 -10.20
N LEU A 90 0.81 -0.24 -9.56
CA LEU A 90 -0.32 -0.14 -8.64
C LEU A 90 0.12 -0.44 -7.21
N ILE A 91 -0.14 0.49 -6.28
CA ILE A 91 0.15 0.33 -4.86
C ILE A 91 -1.16 0.38 -4.06
N ASN A 92 -1.62 -0.78 -3.61
CA ASN A 92 -2.80 -0.92 -2.77
C ASN A 92 -2.41 -0.78 -1.29
N ASN A 93 -2.49 0.45 -0.76
CA ASN A 93 -2.11 0.79 0.60
C ASN A 93 -3.30 1.12 1.51
N ALA A 94 -4.40 1.67 0.95
CA ALA A 94 -5.56 2.10 1.73
C ALA A 94 -6.22 0.97 2.51
N GLN A 95 -6.56 1.22 3.77
CA GLN A 95 -7.47 0.39 4.57
C GLN A 95 -7.94 1.12 5.82
N ALA A 96 -9.18 0.88 6.24
CA ALA A 96 -9.73 1.20 7.54
C ALA A 96 -10.05 -0.08 8.32
N SER A 97 -10.03 -0.03 9.65
CA SER A 97 -10.38 -1.16 10.51
C SER A 97 -10.78 -0.72 11.91
N ALA A 98 -11.60 -1.51 12.58
CA ALA A 98 -11.92 -1.41 14.00
C ALA A 98 -10.93 -2.29 14.78
N SER A 99 -9.73 -1.77 15.07
CA SER A 99 -8.70 -2.48 15.82
C SER A 99 -8.90 -2.35 17.35
N GLY A 100 -8.40 -3.33 18.11
CA GLY A 100 -8.47 -3.34 19.58
C GLY A 100 -9.66 -4.12 20.15
N LEU A 101 -10.59 -4.59 19.32
CA LEU A 101 -11.72 -5.42 19.71
C LEU A 101 -11.34 -6.92 19.67
N THR A 102 -11.77 -7.68 20.67
CA THR A 102 -11.65 -9.14 20.62
C THR A 102 -12.56 -9.74 19.55
N LEU A 103 -12.30 -10.96 19.11
CA LEU A 103 -13.11 -11.62 18.07
C LEU A 103 -14.62 -11.61 18.38
N VAL A 104 -14.98 -11.85 19.65
CA VAL A 104 -16.39 -11.90 20.09
C VAL A 104 -17.05 -10.52 20.24
N GLN A 105 -16.26 -9.45 20.30
CA GLN A 105 -16.75 -8.08 20.40
C GLN A 105 -16.97 -7.41 19.03
N HIS A 106 -16.40 -7.97 17.95
CA HIS A 106 -16.61 -7.41 16.63
C HIS A 106 -18.09 -7.51 16.23
N SER A 107 -18.66 -6.40 15.83
CA SER A 107 -19.91 -6.40 15.09
C SER A 107 -19.67 -6.83 13.63
N LYS A 108 -20.74 -7.13 12.91
CA LYS A 108 -20.66 -7.36 11.47
C LYS A 108 -20.13 -6.13 10.74
N GLU A 109 -20.53 -4.96 11.16
CA GLU A 109 -20.14 -3.66 10.59
C GLU A 109 -18.64 -3.41 10.76
N ASP A 110 -18.08 -3.70 11.94
CA ASP A 110 -16.64 -3.61 12.21
C ASP A 110 -15.83 -4.59 11.33
N PHE A 111 -16.39 -5.79 11.15
CA PHE A 111 -15.75 -6.79 10.29
C PHE A 111 -15.81 -6.38 8.83
N ASP A 112 -16.98 -5.95 8.36
CA ASP A 112 -17.21 -5.49 6.99
C ASP A 112 -16.34 -4.27 6.64
N LEU A 113 -16.13 -3.35 7.58
CA LEU A 113 -15.27 -2.18 7.38
C LEU A 113 -13.87 -2.59 6.89
N ALA A 114 -13.24 -3.54 7.57
CA ALA A 114 -11.90 -4.01 7.19
C ALA A 114 -11.89 -4.78 5.87
N VAL A 115 -12.90 -5.63 5.64
CA VAL A 115 -13.02 -6.45 4.42
C VAL A 115 -13.30 -5.57 3.21
N GLN A 116 -14.23 -4.63 3.33
CA GLN A 116 -14.63 -3.77 2.20
C GLN A 116 -13.55 -2.74 1.86
N SER A 117 -13.00 -2.04 2.86
CA SER A 117 -11.99 -1.01 2.62
C SER A 117 -10.60 -1.56 2.29
N GLY A 118 -10.30 -2.80 2.68
CA GLY A 118 -9.02 -3.46 2.44
C GLY A 118 -9.09 -4.48 1.31
N LEU A 119 -9.77 -5.62 1.54
CA LEU A 119 -9.76 -6.76 0.61
C LEU A 119 -10.52 -6.46 -0.68
N TYR A 120 -11.76 -5.98 -0.60
CA TYR A 120 -12.53 -5.63 -1.80
C TYR A 120 -11.91 -4.44 -2.55
N ALA A 121 -11.46 -3.41 -1.84
CA ALA A 121 -10.78 -2.28 -2.47
C ALA A 121 -9.55 -2.75 -3.28
N THR A 122 -8.68 -3.56 -2.68
CA THR A 122 -7.52 -4.15 -3.37
C THR A 122 -7.95 -4.97 -4.59
N PHE A 123 -8.99 -5.79 -4.46
CA PHE A 123 -9.53 -6.57 -5.57
C PHE A 123 -10.03 -5.67 -6.72
N PHE A 124 -10.80 -4.63 -6.43
CA PHE A 124 -11.34 -3.74 -7.45
C PHE A 124 -10.24 -2.95 -8.17
N TYR A 125 -9.28 -2.38 -7.43
CA TYR A 125 -8.15 -1.68 -8.06
C TYR A 125 -7.31 -2.61 -8.92
N MET A 126 -6.99 -3.81 -8.47
CA MET A 126 -6.27 -4.81 -9.28
C MET A 126 -7.05 -5.17 -10.54
N LYS A 127 -8.35 -5.46 -10.42
CA LYS A 127 -9.23 -5.82 -11.55
C LYS A 127 -9.28 -4.72 -12.62
N HIS A 128 -9.47 -3.47 -12.22
CA HIS A 128 -9.64 -2.37 -13.17
C HIS A 128 -8.30 -1.80 -13.68
N ALA A 129 -7.21 -1.91 -12.92
CA ALA A 129 -5.88 -1.52 -13.39
C ALA A 129 -5.21 -2.58 -14.29
N TYR A 130 -5.67 -3.84 -14.26
CA TYR A 130 -5.05 -4.93 -15.03
C TYR A 130 -4.84 -4.62 -16.51
N PRO A 131 -5.81 -4.08 -17.30
CA PRO A 131 -5.58 -3.79 -18.71
C PRO A 131 -4.39 -2.87 -18.95
N TYR A 132 -4.25 -1.83 -18.14
CA TYR A 132 -3.17 -0.84 -18.22
C TYR A 132 -1.82 -1.42 -17.78
N LEU A 133 -1.83 -2.22 -16.70
CA LEU A 133 -0.63 -2.92 -16.22
C LEU A 133 -0.13 -3.95 -17.23
N LYS A 134 -1.03 -4.61 -17.96
CA LYS A 134 -0.67 -5.54 -19.03
C LYS A 134 0.06 -4.86 -20.17
N GLU A 135 -0.42 -3.69 -20.62
CA GLU A 135 0.23 -2.92 -21.69
C GLU A 135 1.61 -2.38 -21.28
N SER A 136 1.80 -2.09 -20.00
CA SER A 136 3.07 -1.56 -19.48
C SER A 136 4.05 -2.63 -18.97
N ALA A 137 3.66 -3.93 -18.93
CA ALA A 137 4.34 -4.99 -18.20
C ALA A 137 4.67 -4.53 -16.76
N GLY A 138 3.64 -4.08 -16.05
CA GLY A 138 3.75 -3.29 -14.83
C GLY A 138 3.95 -4.10 -13.55
N SER A 139 3.87 -3.42 -12.41
CA SER A 139 4.07 -4.01 -11.09
C SER A 139 2.91 -3.72 -10.15
N VAL A 140 2.54 -4.69 -9.31
CA VAL A 140 1.55 -4.52 -8.24
C VAL A 140 2.21 -4.75 -6.89
N ILE A 141 1.99 -3.82 -5.96
CA ILE A 141 2.46 -3.90 -4.59
C ILE A 141 1.25 -3.79 -3.66
N ASN A 142 0.91 -4.89 -3.02
CA ASN A 142 -0.22 -4.96 -2.09
C ASN A 142 0.27 -4.90 -0.64
N PHE A 143 -0.34 -4.03 0.18
CA PHE A 143 0.00 -3.93 1.59
C PHE A 143 -0.80 -4.93 2.42
N ALA A 144 -0.08 -5.89 3.00
CA ALA A 144 -0.60 -6.79 4.02
C ALA A 144 -0.04 -6.44 5.41
N SER A 145 -0.06 -7.36 6.35
CA SER A 145 0.40 -7.08 7.71
C SER A 145 0.95 -8.33 8.39
N GLY A 146 2.03 -8.15 9.15
CA GLY A 146 2.49 -9.17 10.09
C GLY A 146 1.47 -9.55 11.15
N ALA A 147 0.48 -8.70 11.44
CA ALA A 147 -0.59 -8.99 12.39
C ALA A 147 -1.48 -10.17 11.95
N GLY A 148 -1.74 -10.31 10.64
CA GLY A 148 -2.44 -11.46 10.08
C GLY A 148 -1.63 -12.74 10.23
N ILE A 149 -0.36 -12.68 9.85
CA ILE A 149 0.57 -13.81 9.91
C ILE A 149 0.82 -14.25 11.37
N GLY A 150 0.95 -13.29 12.29
CA GLY A 150 1.25 -13.53 13.71
C GLY A 150 0.04 -13.87 14.57
N GLY A 151 -1.19 -13.59 14.08
CA GLY A 151 -2.41 -13.79 14.86
C GLY A 151 -2.52 -12.83 16.05
N ASN A 152 -2.25 -11.54 15.83
CA ASN A 152 -2.23 -10.54 16.90
C ASN A 152 -3.62 -10.36 17.54
N PRO A 153 -3.77 -10.44 18.87
CA PRO A 153 -5.04 -10.19 19.54
C PRO A 153 -5.61 -8.80 19.19
N GLY A 154 -6.95 -8.72 19.11
CA GLY A 154 -7.64 -7.47 18.81
C GLY A 154 -7.61 -7.04 17.33
N GLN A 155 -7.17 -7.92 16.42
CA GLN A 155 -6.96 -7.61 15.00
C GLN A 155 -7.74 -8.54 14.05
N SER A 156 -8.82 -9.19 14.51
CA SER A 156 -9.45 -10.30 13.77
C SER A 156 -9.96 -9.89 12.38
N SER A 157 -10.72 -8.81 12.24
CA SER A 157 -11.22 -8.33 10.94
C SER A 157 -10.08 -7.83 10.04
N TYR A 158 -9.15 -7.09 10.63
CA TYR A 158 -7.96 -6.59 9.93
C TYR A 158 -7.08 -7.74 9.42
N ALA A 159 -6.80 -8.72 10.29
CA ALA A 159 -6.02 -9.91 9.95
C ALA A 159 -6.68 -10.72 8.82
N ALA A 160 -8.00 -10.92 8.90
CA ALA A 160 -8.76 -11.62 7.85
C ALA A 160 -8.63 -10.91 6.49
N ALA A 161 -8.79 -9.58 6.45
CA ALA A 161 -8.64 -8.81 5.23
C ALA A 161 -7.20 -8.89 4.69
N LYS A 162 -6.17 -8.74 5.55
CA LYS A 162 -4.76 -8.76 5.14
C LYS A 162 -4.29 -10.14 4.66
N GLU A 163 -4.77 -11.24 5.28
CA GLU A 163 -4.50 -12.59 4.79
C GLU A 163 -5.27 -12.88 3.48
N GLY A 164 -6.48 -12.36 3.32
CA GLY A 164 -7.22 -12.40 2.05
C GLY A 164 -6.45 -11.72 0.92
N ILE A 165 -5.90 -10.52 1.17
CA ILE A 165 -5.05 -9.80 0.21
C ILE A 165 -3.82 -10.64 -0.16
N ARG A 166 -3.13 -11.26 0.82
CA ARG A 166 -1.97 -12.12 0.55
C ARG A 166 -2.33 -13.33 -0.32
N GLY A 167 -3.46 -13.99 -0.02
CA GLY A 167 -3.96 -15.12 -0.80
C GLY A 167 -4.25 -14.72 -2.25
N MET A 168 -5.02 -13.65 -2.44
CA MET A 168 -5.38 -13.12 -3.76
C MET A 168 -4.15 -12.67 -4.56
N SER A 169 -3.18 -12.02 -3.92
CA SER A 169 -1.95 -11.56 -4.57
C SER A 169 -1.14 -12.71 -5.17
N ARG A 170 -1.04 -13.84 -4.46
CA ARG A 170 -0.35 -15.05 -4.98
C ARG A 170 -1.05 -15.66 -6.18
N VAL A 171 -2.38 -15.65 -6.20
CA VAL A 171 -3.16 -16.08 -7.36
C VAL A 171 -2.89 -15.16 -8.54
N ALA A 172 -2.99 -13.84 -8.34
CA ALA A 172 -2.72 -12.86 -9.39
C ALA A 172 -1.27 -12.96 -9.91
N ALA A 173 -0.27 -13.16 -9.05
CA ALA A 173 1.11 -13.38 -9.48
C ALA A 173 1.26 -14.56 -10.44
N SER A 174 0.52 -15.64 -10.20
CA SER A 174 0.52 -16.83 -11.06
C SER A 174 -0.23 -16.59 -12.38
N GLU A 175 -1.37 -15.90 -12.33
CA GLU A 175 -2.20 -15.64 -13.52
C GLU A 175 -1.62 -14.56 -14.44
N TRP A 176 -0.95 -13.54 -13.87
CA TRP A 176 -0.47 -12.37 -14.61
C TRP A 176 1.02 -12.47 -14.99
N GLY A 177 1.71 -13.49 -14.50
CA GLY A 177 3.10 -13.78 -14.88
C GLY A 177 3.32 -13.89 -16.40
N PRO A 178 2.43 -14.56 -17.19
CA PRO A 178 2.54 -14.60 -18.65
C PRO A 178 2.46 -13.23 -19.34
N ASP A 179 1.85 -12.22 -18.68
CA ASP A 179 1.79 -10.84 -19.14
C ASP A 179 2.96 -9.98 -18.63
N ASN A 180 3.96 -10.60 -17.99
CA ASN A 180 5.11 -9.96 -17.35
C ASN A 180 4.73 -8.94 -16.26
N ILE A 181 3.60 -9.12 -15.60
CA ILE A 181 3.21 -8.34 -14.44
C ILE A 181 3.71 -9.06 -13.19
N ASN A 182 4.51 -8.38 -12.37
CA ASN A 182 4.83 -8.90 -11.05
C ASN A 182 3.84 -8.38 -9.99
N VAL A 183 3.49 -9.25 -9.04
CA VAL A 183 2.56 -8.94 -7.94
C VAL A 183 3.21 -9.35 -6.63
N ASN A 184 3.57 -8.39 -5.79
CA ASN A 184 4.23 -8.65 -4.53
C ASN A 184 3.48 -8.04 -3.35
N ILE A 185 3.79 -8.54 -2.16
CA ILE A 185 3.14 -8.14 -0.92
C ILE A 185 4.18 -7.53 0.03
N VAL A 186 3.86 -6.39 0.63
CA VAL A 186 4.69 -5.74 1.65
C VAL A 186 3.96 -5.75 2.99
N CYS A 187 4.65 -6.22 4.04
CA CYS A 187 4.18 -6.20 5.43
C CYS A 187 5.08 -5.28 6.25
N PRO A 188 4.74 -4.00 6.44
CA PRO A 188 5.59 -3.06 7.14
C PRO A 188 5.32 -3.00 8.65
N ILE A 189 6.32 -2.55 9.42
CA ILE A 189 6.15 -1.93 10.73
C ILE A 189 6.79 -0.54 10.66
N VAL A 190 5.97 0.51 10.64
CA VAL A 190 6.39 1.88 10.33
C VAL A 190 5.86 2.85 11.37
N MET A 191 6.65 3.86 11.68
CA MET A 191 6.17 5.01 12.44
C MET A 191 5.10 5.75 11.65
N THR A 192 3.93 5.91 12.24
CA THR A 192 2.81 6.66 11.68
C THR A 192 2.35 7.68 12.72
N LYS A 193 1.60 8.71 12.29
CA LYS A 193 1.02 9.68 13.21
C LYS A 193 0.18 9.02 14.31
N ALA A 194 -0.61 8.02 13.96
CA ALA A 194 -1.40 7.25 14.94
C ALA A 194 -0.51 6.52 15.97
N LEU A 195 0.66 6.04 15.55
CA LEU A 195 1.62 5.39 16.44
C LEU A 195 2.37 6.43 17.32
N GLU A 196 2.61 7.64 16.80
CA GLU A 196 3.16 8.76 17.60
C GLU A 196 2.17 9.19 18.69
N GLU A 197 0.89 9.36 18.34
CA GLU A 197 -0.18 9.67 19.29
C GLU A 197 -0.35 8.54 20.33
N TRP A 198 -0.21 7.28 19.92
CA TRP A 198 -0.24 6.15 20.84
C TRP A 198 0.98 6.14 21.77
N ARG A 199 2.18 6.49 21.31
CA ARG A 199 3.39 6.65 22.14
C ARG A 199 3.17 7.64 23.27
N GLU A 200 2.48 8.75 22.99
CA GLU A 200 2.18 9.77 24.00
C GLU A 200 1.18 9.27 25.05
N ARG A 201 0.22 8.44 24.65
CA ARG A 201 -0.81 7.90 25.55
C ARG A 201 -0.33 6.71 26.36
N GLU A 202 0.49 5.85 25.77
CA GLU A 202 0.90 4.54 26.32
C GLU A 202 2.43 4.34 26.19
N PRO A 203 3.26 5.18 26.82
CA PRO A 203 4.72 5.19 26.59
C PRO A 203 5.39 3.86 26.98
N GLU A 204 4.96 3.23 28.07
CA GLU A 204 5.53 1.95 28.52
C GLU A 204 5.25 0.80 27.53
N MET A 205 4.04 0.76 27.00
CA MET A 205 3.64 -0.23 26.00
C MET A 205 4.36 -0.01 24.68
N TYR A 206 4.51 1.27 24.28
CA TYR A 206 5.31 1.66 23.11
C TYR A 206 6.76 1.18 23.23
N GLU A 207 7.42 1.47 24.36
CA GLU A 207 8.78 1.05 24.65
C GLU A 207 8.93 -0.48 24.59
N LYS A 208 7.96 -1.23 25.14
CA LYS A 208 7.93 -2.69 25.11
C LYS A 208 7.85 -3.20 23.66
N ASN A 209 6.99 -2.62 22.84
CA ASN A 209 6.85 -3.02 21.45
C ASN A 209 8.08 -2.62 20.61
N MET A 210 8.66 -1.46 20.85
CA MET A 210 9.89 -1.04 20.20
C MET A 210 11.06 -1.99 20.51
N LYS A 211 11.21 -2.40 21.77
CA LYS A 211 12.24 -3.38 22.20
C LYS A 211 12.06 -4.76 21.57
N ALA A 212 10.85 -5.12 21.14
CA ALA A 212 10.57 -6.36 20.42
C ALA A 212 11.02 -6.34 18.96
N ILE A 213 11.41 -5.18 18.43
CA ILE A 213 11.96 -5.02 17.08
C ILE A 213 13.48 -5.16 17.17
N PRO A 214 14.11 -6.19 16.57
CA PRO A 214 15.56 -6.41 16.65
C PRO A 214 16.41 -5.21 16.22
N LEU A 215 15.99 -4.44 15.20
CA LEU A 215 16.68 -3.21 14.78
C LEU A 215 16.45 -2.02 15.74
N GLY A 216 15.69 -2.18 16.83
CA GLY A 216 15.53 -1.19 17.90
C GLY A 216 14.76 0.07 17.51
N ARG A 217 14.05 0.07 16.37
CA ARG A 217 13.26 1.22 15.92
C ARG A 217 12.09 0.78 15.03
N PHE A 218 11.07 1.59 14.96
CA PHE A 218 10.08 1.51 13.87
C PHE A 218 10.71 1.96 12.56
N GLY A 219 10.22 1.42 11.45
CA GLY A 219 10.67 1.80 10.11
C GLY A 219 10.25 3.24 9.75
N ASP A 220 10.99 3.84 8.85
CA ASP A 220 10.65 5.08 8.18
C ASP A 220 9.85 4.77 6.90
N ALA A 221 8.76 5.50 6.65
CA ALA A 221 7.87 5.22 5.53
C ALA A 221 8.55 5.41 4.17
N GLU A 222 9.46 6.39 4.05
CA GLU A 222 10.17 6.68 2.81
C GLU A 222 11.41 5.78 2.66
N LYS A 223 12.30 5.79 3.66
CA LYS A 223 13.62 5.17 3.57
C LYS A 223 13.61 3.66 3.70
N ASP A 224 12.70 3.12 4.54
CA ASP A 224 12.65 1.68 4.79
C ASP A 224 11.57 1.00 3.94
N VAL A 225 10.38 1.60 3.76
CA VAL A 225 9.27 0.99 3.01
C VAL A 225 9.20 1.50 1.58
N GLY A 226 9.25 2.80 1.37
CA GLY A 226 9.20 3.41 0.03
C GLY A 226 10.30 2.88 -0.88
N ARG A 227 11.55 2.78 -0.37
CA ARG A 227 12.68 2.22 -1.14
C ARG A 227 12.52 0.75 -1.48
N VAL A 228 11.87 -0.06 -0.64
CA VAL A 228 11.51 -1.44 -0.97
C VAL A 228 10.44 -1.46 -2.08
N CYS A 229 9.43 -0.59 -2.01
CA CYS A 229 8.43 -0.47 -3.07
C CYS A 229 9.05 -0.02 -4.41
N VAL A 230 9.99 0.92 -4.39
CA VAL A 230 10.77 1.36 -5.56
C VAL A 230 11.53 0.18 -6.17
N PHE A 231 12.23 -0.62 -5.36
CA PHE A 231 12.91 -1.84 -5.83
C PHE A 231 11.91 -2.82 -6.47
N LEU A 232 10.80 -3.13 -5.81
CA LEU A 232 9.80 -4.08 -6.31
C LEU A 232 9.11 -3.61 -7.62
N ALA A 233 9.08 -2.31 -7.88
CA ALA A 233 8.56 -1.73 -9.12
C ALA A 233 9.62 -1.55 -10.21
N SER A 234 10.90 -1.75 -9.89
CA SER A 234 12.01 -1.56 -10.82
C SER A 234 12.29 -2.80 -11.67
N PRO A 235 13.01 -2.67 -12.80
CA PRO A 235 13.50 -3.80 -13.57
C PRO A 235 14.37 -4.79 -12.77
N ASP A 236 15.02 -4.33 -11.70
CA ASP A 236 15.87 -5.18 -10.83
C ASP A 236 15.04 -6.24 -10.08
N ALA A 237 13.74 -6.04 -9.93
CA ALA A 237 12.80 -6.99 -9.31
C ALA A 237 11.99 -7.80 -10.34
N SER A 238 12.36 -7.79 -11.62
CA SER A 238 11.60 -8.45 -12.71
C SER A 238 11.39 -9.96 -12.51
N PHE A 239 12.19 -10.61 -11.66
CA PHE A 239 12.05 -12.03 -11.32
C PHE A 239 11.51 -12.26 -9.89
N VAL A 240 10.98 -11.20 -9.25
CA VAL A 240 10.37 -11.26 -7.91
C VAL A 240 8.87 -11.11 -8.06
N THR A 241 8.09 -12.19 -7.89
CA THR A 241 6.63 -12.17 -7.93
C THR A 241 6.02 -13.19 -6.97
N GLY A 242 4.86 -12.88 -6.39
CA GLY A 242 4.14 -13.72 -5.43
C GLY A 242 4.74 -13.73 -4.02
N ASP A 243 5.78 -12.92 -3.76
CA ASP A 243 6.50 -12.94 -2.49
C ASP A 243 5.89 -11.98 -1.46
N THR A 244 6.12 -12.30 -0.18
CA THR A 244 5.74 -11.47 0.96
C THR A 244 6.97 -10.90 1.63
N ILE A 245 7.23 -9.63 1.40
CA ILE A 245 8.40 -8.93 1.93
C ILE A 245 8.07 -8.34 3.30
N MET A 246 8.77 -8.84 4.32
CA MET A 246 8.62 -8.39 5.71
C MET A 246 9.53 -7.18 5.96
N VAL A 247 8.98 -5.96 5.95
CA VAL A 247 9.73 -4.72 6.26
C VAL A 247 9.46 -4.36 7.72
N GLN A 248 9.99 -5.15 8.65
CA GLN A 248 9.61 -5.13 10.07
C GLN A 248 10.81 -5.08 11.04
N GLY A 249 11.99 -4.74 10.55
CA GLY A 249 13.19 -4.62 11.40
C GLY A 249 13.56 -5.91 12.15
N GLY A 250 13.19 -7.09 11.62
CA GLY A 250 13.41 -8.40 12.25
C GLY A 250 12.29 -8.85 13.19
N SER A 251 11.23 -8.05 13.39
CA SER A 251 10.05 -8.50 14.14
C SER A 251 9.27 -9.54 13.32
N GLY A 252 8.79 -10.60 13.99
CA GLY A 252 7.96 -11.61 13.33
C GLY A 252 8.66 -12.42 12.23
N MET A 253 9.97 -12.65 12.39
CA MET A 253 10.73 -13.54 11.50
C MET A 253 10.01 -14.89 11.35
N LYS A 254 9.93 -15.38 10.13
CA LYS A 254 9.38 -16.70 9.80
C LYS A 254 10.50 -17.54 9.19
N PRO A 255 10.54 -18.85 9.49
CA PRO A 255 11.47 -19.75 8.82
C PRO A 255 11.14 -19.92 7.36
#